data_26e7698ba043b72ec384fdd0839ea9cd
#
_entry.id   26e7698ba043b72ec384fdd0839ea9cd
#
_cell.length_a   1.000
_cell.length_b   1.000
_cell.length_c   1.000
_cell.angle_alpha   90.00
_cell.angle_beta   90.00
_cell.angle_gamma   90.00
#
_symmetry.space_group_name_H-M   'P 1'
#
loop_
_entity.id
_entity.type
_entity.pdbx_description
1 polymer ?
#
loop_
_entity_poly.entity_id
_entity_poly.type
_entity_poly.pdbx_seq_one_letter_code
_entity_poly.pdbx_strand_id
1 'polypeptide(L)'
;DTYTAWDMVENYDETQKLMPFQPFFVQTRQSGASLVITPEAKNTSISRKVFDHYMLHENKMLRLGLFEGDGDKLADRTEVKLQDETSTEFVIGEDAVKMWGALNSKTNEIATVCKDRNLSVNVLPGKQVEIPLYLRLSSTGKFRIAAIKSYGYGLNDKAELLDKQTGQRWNLLDGNGYEFEVKDAAEAKSRFVLVLNVYDETTGIDQNASNKKPSVSINGNTCRIDGLTEKSVIEIFDTAG
;
A
#
# COMPACT_ATOMS: atom_id res chain seq x y z
N ASP A 1 -4.83 -6.76 9.08
CA ASP A 1 -6.15 -6.82 8.44
C ASP A 1 -6.19 -5.79 7.33
N THR A 2 -6.59 -6.19 6.14
CA THR A 2 -6.72 -5.33 4.96
C THR A 2 -8.19 -5.02 4.77
N TYR A 3 -8.53 -3.77 4.52
CA TYR A 3 -9.87 -3.41 4.09
C TYR A 3 -9.95 -3.56 2.58
N THR A 4 -11.03 -4.14 2.08
CA THR A 4 -11.39 -4.15 0.67
C THR A 4 -12.69 -3.38 0.54
N ALA A 5 -12.73 -2.38 -0.33
CA ALA A 5 -13.96 -1.68 -0.63
C ALA A 5 -14.69 -2.39 -1.78
N TRP A 6 -16.00 -2.58 -1.63
CA TRP A 6 -16.86 -3.15 -2.67
C TRP A 6 -17.99 -2.19 -3.00
N ASP A 7 -18.25 -2.00 -4.27
CA ASP A 7 -19.46 -1.35 -4.74
C ASP A 7 -20.47 -2.41 -5.19
N MET A 8 -21.51 -2.59 -4.38
CA MET A 8 -22.56 -3.57 -4.64
C MET A 8 -23.50 -3.20 -5.81
N VAL A 9 -23.36 -2.00 -6.37
CA VAL A 9 -24.27 -1.48 -7.40
C VAL A 9 -23.69 -1.59 -8.81
N GLU A 10 -22.42 -1.29 -8.97
CA GLU A 10 -21.78 -1.17 -10.29
C GLU A 10 -20.72 -2.24 -10.56
N ASN A 11 -20.09 -2.78 -9.51
CA ASN A 11 -18.99 -3.75 -9.60
C ASN A 11 -19.33 -5.02 -8.84
N TYR A 12 -20.54 -5.55 -9.03
CA TYR A 12 -20.87 -6.86 -8.47
C TYR A 12 -20.05 -7.93 -9.17
N ASP A 13 -19.05 -8.44 -8.45
CA ASP A 13 -18.29 -9.61 -8.85
C ASP A 13 -18.79 -10.81 -8.02
N GLU A 14 -19.32 -11.85 -8.70
CA GLU A 14 -19.77 -13.08 -8.07
C GLU A 14 -18.66 -13.79 -7.27
N THR A 15 -17.39 -13.43 -7.48
CA THR A 15 -16.25 -13.96 -6.73
C THR A 15 -16.09 -13.32 -5.36
N GLN A 16 -16.69 -12.14 -5.13
CA GLN A 16 -16.61 -11.42 -3.87
C GLN A 16 -17.62 -11.97 -2.86
N LYS A 17 -17.13 -12.78 -1.95
CA LYS A 17 -17.93 -13.44 -0.93
C LYS A 17 -17.45 -13.07 0.45
N LEU A 18 -18.38 -12.72 1.34
CA LEU A 18 -18.08 -12.58 2.75
C LEU A 18 -18.00 -13.98 3.38
N MET A 19 -16.90 -14.25 4.05
CA MET A 19 -16.73 -15.52 4.77
C MET A 19 -17.55 -15.50 6.06
N PRO A 20 -18.00 -16.67 6.54
CA PRO A 20 -18.60 -16.76 7.87
C PRO A 20 -17.72 -16.13 8.93
N PHE A 21 -18.31 -15.33 9.81
CA PHE A 21 -17.62 -14.59 10.89
C PHE A 21 -16.64 -13.50 10.42
N GLN A 22 -16.62 -13.16 9.13
CA GLN A 22 -15.85 -12.03 8.63
C GLN A 22 -16.59 -10.72 8.93
N PRO A 23 -16.02 -9.81 9.73
CA PRO A 23 -16.62 -8.49 9.95
C PRO A 23 -16.51 -7.65 8.67
N PHE A 24 -17.51 -6.84 8.42
CA PHE A 24 -17.53 -5.88 7.30
C PHE A 24 -18.22 -4.58 7.72
N PHE A 25 -17.91 -3.52 7.01
CA PHE A 25 -18.54 -2.23 7.16
C PHE A 25 -19.42 -1.93 5.97
N VAL A 26 -20.51 -1.23 6.21
CA VAL A 26 -21.42 -0.75 5.16
C VAL A 26 -21.43 0.76 5.16
N GLN A 27 -21.18 1.34 4.00
CA GLN A 27 -21.35 2.76 3.76
C GLN A 27 -22.54 2.97 2.85
N THR A 28 -23.52 3.77 3.29
CA THR A 28 -24.68 4.15 2.49
C THR A 28 -24.39 5.45 1.75
N ARG A 29 -24.90 5.58 0.53
CA ARG A 29 -24.80 6.82 -0.28
C ARG A 29 -25.88 7.82 0.06
N GLN A 30 -26.95 7.39 0.72
CA GLN A 30 -28.11 8.22 1.03
C GLN A 30 -28.57 8.00 2.48
N SER A 31 -29.15 9.05 3.06
CA SER A 31 -29.79 8.93 4.36
C SER A 31 -31.00 8.00 4.29
N GLY A 32 -31.19 7.17 5.32
CA GLY A 32 -32.31 6.25 5.38
C GLY A 32 -32.18 4.98 4.54
N ALA A 33 -31.03 4.75 3.90
CA ALA A 33 -30.77 3.49 3.21
C ALA A 33 -30.68 2.31 4.20
N SER A 34 -31.12 1.14 3.78
CA SER A 34 -31.05 -0.09 4.56
C SER A 34 -30.36 -1.19 3.78
N LEU A 35 -29.58 -2.01 4.47
CA LEU A 35 -29.01 -3.24 3.92
C LEU A 35 -29.90 -4.41 4.39
N VAL A 36 -30.43 -5.18 3.44
CA VAL A 36 -31.17 -6.40 3.71
C VAL A 36 -30.36 -7.60 3.20
N ILE A 37 -30.00 -8.51 4.11
CA ILE A 37 -29.33 -9.76 3.77
C ILE A 37 -30.38 -10.88 3.87
N THR A 38 -30.74 -11.44 2.72
CA THR A 38 -31.74 -12.53 2.66
C THR A 38 -31.05 -13.88 2.71
N PRO A 39 -31.80 -14.98 3.03
CA PRO A 39 -31.23 -16.32 3.01
C PRO A 39 -30.62 -16.73 1.65
N GLU A 40 -31.13 -16.20 0.56
CA GLU A 40 -30.67 -16.44 -0.82
C GLU A 40 -29.27 -15.86 -1.06
N ALA A 41 -28.84 -14.85 -0.27
CA ALA A 41 -27.48 -14.32 -0.31
C ALA A 41 -26.43 -15.33 0.19
N LYS A 42 -26.86 -16.44 0.81
CA LYS A 42 -25.94 -17.51 1.20
C LYS A 42 -25.37 -18.21 -0.03
N ASN A 43 -24.06 -18.19 -0.14
CA ASN A 43 -23.36 -18.99 -1.13
C ASN A 43 -22.76 -20.23 -0.46
N THR A 44 -23.12 -21.40 -0.96
CA THR A 44 -22.64 -22.70 -0.44
C THR A 44 -21.35 -23.17 -1.11
N SER A 45 -20.97 -22.57 -2.24
CA SER A 45 -19.72 -22.88 -2.93
C SER A 45 -18.57 -22.04 -2.35
N ILE A 46 -17.85 -22.58 -1.38
CA ILE A 46 -16.67 -21.96 -0.83
C ILE A 46 -15.47 -22.30 -1.73
N SER A 47 -15.02 -21.34 -2.52
CA SER A 47 -13.72 -21.44 -3.16
C SER A 47 -12.66 -20.86 -2.21
N ARG A 48 -11.67 -21.66 -1.81
CA ARG A 48 -10.51 -21.19 -1.04
C ARG A 48 -9.69 -20.12 -1.76
N LYS A 49 -9.94 -19.91 -3.05
CA LYS A 49 -9.21 -18.94 -3.90
C LYS A 49 -9.49 -17.47 -3.59
N VAL A 50 -10.47 -17.15 -2.75
CA VAL A 50 -10.78 -15.76 -2.40
C VAL A 50 -9.63 -15.05 -1.69
N PHE A 51 -8.76 -15.77 -0.99
CA PHE A 51 -7.58 -15.18 -0.36
C PHE A 51 -6.36 -15.04 -1.30
N ASP A 52 -6.28 -15.85 -2.36
CA ASP A 52 -5.14 -15.85 -3.28
C ASP A 52 -5.27 -14.77 -4.38
N HIS A 53 -6.47 -14.26 -4.64
CA HIS A 53 -6.71 -13.32 -5.74
C HIS A 53 -6.03 -11.94 -5.53
N TYR A 54 -5.72 -11.59 -4.29
CA TYR A 54 -5.04 -10.33 -3.97
C TYR A 54 -3.53 -10.35 -4.20
N MET A 55 -2.95 -11.51 -4.53
CA MET A 55 -1.49 -11.68 -4.63
C MET A 55 -0.98 -11.82 -6.07
N LEU A 56 -1.85 -11.84 -7.08
CA LEU A 56 -1.47 -12.25 -8.44
C LEU A 56 -1.37 -11.13 -9.48
N HIS A 57 -1.55 -9.88 -9.09
CA HIS A 57 -1.33 -8.76 -10.00
C HIS A 57 -0.01 -8.04 -9.68
N GLU A 58 0.66 -7.54 -10.71
CA GLU A 58 1.89 -6.73 -10.65
C GLU A 58 1.72 -5.41 -9.88
N ASN A 59 0.76 -5.37 -8.97
CA ASN A 59 0.39 -4.22 -8.16
C ASN A 59 1.42 -4.01 -7.06
N LYS A 60 1.87 -2.77 -6.90
CA LYS A 60 2.69 -2.40 -5.76
C LYS A 60 1.80 -1.98 -4.59
N MET A 61 2.18 -2.38 -3.39
CA MET A 61 1.44 -2.04 -2.17
C MET A 61 2.39 -1.58 -1.07
N LEU A 62 2.06 -0.47 -0.46
CA LEU A 62 2.76 0.06 0.71
C LEU A 62 1.76 0.31 1.83
N ARG A 63 1.98 -0.32 2.97
CA ARG A 63 1.23 -0.07 4.19
C ARG A 63 2.07 0.71 5.16
N LEU A 64 1.58 1.88 5.53
CA LEU A 64 2.20 2.76 6.52
C LEU A 64 1.58 2.55 7.88
N GLY A 65 2.41 2.51 8.91
CA GLY A 65 2.00 2.55 10.32
C GLY A 65 2.39 3.86 10.96
N LEU A 66 1.50 4.37 11.81
CA LEU A 66 1.78 5.43 12.77
C LEU A 66 2.03 4.77 14.13
N PHE A 67 3.17 5.04 14.72
CA PHE A 67 3.58 4.51 16.02
C PHE A 67 3.68 5.63 17.04
N GLU A 68 3.40 5.32 18.31
CA GLU A 68 3.46 6.24 19.45
C GLU A 68 4.71 6.00 20.30
N GLY A 69 5.36 7.09 20.70
CA GLY A 69 6.52 7.04 21.58
C GLY A 69 7.77 6.47 20.92
N ASP A 70 8.71 6.04 21.75
CA ASP A 70 9.99 5.45 21.34
C ASP A 70 9.89 3.92 21.08
N GLY A 71 8.67 3.36 21.09
CA GLY A 71 8.44 1.92 20.98
C GLY A 71 7.70 1.51 19.70
N ASP A 72 7.31 0.24 19.66
CA ASP A 72 6.59 -0.37 18.55
C ASP A 72 5.06 -0.42 18.74
N LYS A 73 4.52 0.51 19.54
CA LYS A 73 3.08 0.61 19.73
C LYS A 73 2.44 1.22 18.50
N LEU A 74 1.89 0.37 17.65
CA LEU A 74 1.11 0.78 16.48
C LEU A 74 -0.20 1.44 16.92
N ALA A 75 -0.37 2.72 16.56
CA ALA A 75 -1.60 3.45 16.81
C ALA A 75 -2.62 3.23 15.70
N ASP A 76 -2.17 3.33 14.44
CA ASP A 76 -3.04 3.24 13.27
C ASP A 76 -2.23 2.97 12.00
N ARG A 77 -2.94 2.71 10.89
CA ARG A 77 -2.33 2.42 9.58
C ARG A 77 -3.17 2.93 8.43
N THR A 78 -2.50 3.14 7.29
CA THR A 78 -3.10 3.41 5.99
C THR A 78 -2.37 2.64 4.90
N GLU A 79 -3.02 2.38 3.78
CA GLU A 79 -2.48 1.59 2.69
C GLU A 79 -2.58 2.33 1.36
N VAL A 80 -1.52 2.27 0.57
CA VAL A 80 -1.48 2.77 -0.80
C VAL A 80 -1.22 1.59 -1.72
N LYS A 81 -2.00 1.49 -2.79
CA LYS A 81 -1.81 0.54 -3.88
C LYS A 81 -1.55 1.31 -5.16
N LEU A 82 -0.57 0.86 -5.92
CA LEU A 82 -0.37 1.32 -7.29
C LEU A 82 -0.87 0.23 -8.22
N GLN A 83 -1.80 0.58 -9.07
CA GLN A 83 -2.46 -0.34 -9.99
C GLN A 83 -2.66 0.38 -11.34
N ASP A 84 -2.35 -0.32 -12.43
CA ASP A 84 -2.67 0.19 -13.76
C ASP A 84 -4.20 0.23 -13.97
N GLU A 85 -4.64 1.09 -14.88
CA GLU A 85 -6.06 1.22 -15.27
C GLU A 85 -7.02 1.67 -14.13
N THR A 86 -6.51 2.36 -13.12
CA THR A 86 -7.33 3.02 -12.09
C THR A 86 -7.33 4.54 -12.23
N SER A 87 -7.97 5.25 -11.32
CA SER A 87 -8.12 6.71 -11.34
C SER A 87 -7.32 7.39 -10.23
N THR A 88 -6.95 8.66 -10.45
CA THR A 88 -6.45 9.54 -9.38
C THR A 88 -7.59 10.11 -8.52
N GLU A 89 -8.84 9.91 -8.94
CA GLU A 89 -10.03 10.27 -8.20
C GLU A 89 -10.45 9.12 -7.28
N PHE A 90 -11.26 9.44 -6.28
CA PHE A 90 -11.87 8.42 -5.44
C PHE A 90 -12.77 7.48 -6.25
N VAL A 91 -12.49 6.19 -6.21
CA VAL A 91 -13.26 5.13 -6.88
C VAL A 91 -13.87 4.21 -5.83
N ILE A 92 -15.20 4.11 -5.84
CA ILE A 92 -15.93 3.17 -4.99
C ILE A 92 -15.61 1.75 -5.46
N GLY A 93 -15.27 0.86 -4.53
CA GLY A 93 -14.87 -0.51 -4.85
C GLY A 93 -13.35 -0.71 -4.88
N GLU A 94 -12.58 0.34 -5.12
CA GLU A 94 -11.11 0.31 -5.08
C GLU A 94 -10.59 0.97 -3.80
N ASP A 95 -11.07 2.17 -3.51
CA ASP A 95 -10.67 2.97 -2.36
C ASP A 95 -11.53 2.70 -1.12
N ALA A 96 -10.94 2.88 0.06
CA ALA A 96 -11.68 2.82 1.31
C ALA A 96 -11.57 4.13 2.09
N VAL A 97 -12.70 4.76 2.36
CA VAL A 97 -12.77 5.96 3.18
C VAL A 97 -12.29 5.66 4.60
N LYS A 98 -11.50 6.56 5.16
CA LYS A 98 -11.05 6.47 6.55
C LYS A 98 -12.24 6.58 7.50
N MET A 99 -12.43 5.53 8.28
CA MET A 99 -13.37 5.55 9.39
C MET A 99 -12.63 5.98 10.65
N TRP A 100 -12.86 7.23 11.02
CA TRP A 100 -12.24 7.81 12.22
C TRP A 100 -12.87 7.23 13.49
N GLY A 101 -12.09 7.02 14.51
CA GLY A 101 -12.60 6.75 15.85
C GLY A 101 -13.56 7.83 16.33
N ALA A 102 -14.34 7.54 17.38
CA ALA A 102 -15.29 8.51 17.94
C ALA A 102 -14.60 9.86 18.23
N LEU A 103 -15.35 10.96 18.11
CA LEU A 103 -14.81 12.33 18.31
C LEU A 103 -14.10 12.53 19.65
N ASN A 104 -14.48 11.76 20.67
CA ASN A 104 -13.88 11.78 22.01
C ASN A 104 -12.85 10.66 22.20
N SER A 105 -12.51 9.89 21.17
CA SER A 105 -11.48 8.85 21.28
C SER A 105 -10.10 9.52 21.41
N LYS A 106 -9.31 9.03 22.34
CA LYS A 106 -7.90 9.43 22.49
C LYS A 106 -7.03 8.59 21.55
N THR A 107 -7.39 8.55 20.27
CA THR A 107 -6.68 7.78 19.25
C THR A 107 -5.82 8.70 18.39
N ASN A 108 -4.63 8.22 18.04
CA ASN A 108 -3.76 8.86 17.06
C ASN A 108 -3.92 8.10 15.74
N GLU A 109 -4.27 8.78 14.67
CA GLU A 109 -4.72 8.15 13.43
C GLU A 109 -4.05 8.78 12.22
N ILE A 110 -3.86 7.95 11.17
CA ILE A 110 -3.26 8.32 9.91
C ILE A 110 -4.17 7.94 8.74
N ALA A 111 -4.20 8.78 7.73
CA ALA A 111 -4.87 8.52 6.46
C ALA A 111 -4.07 9.10 5.29
N THR A 112 -4.29 8.60 4.09
CA THR A 112 -3.93 9.29 2.85
C THR A 112 -5.05 10.25 2.47
N VAL A 113 -4.72 11.27 1.69
CA VAL A 113 -5.70 12.28 1.23
C VAL A 113 -5.88 12.17 -0.28
N CYS A 114 -7.13 12.00 -0.70
CA CYS A 114 -7.56 12.11 -2.08
C CYS A 114 -8.57 13.25 -2.18
N LYS A 115 -8.16 14.40 -2.71
CA LYS A 115 -8.96 15.63 -2.75
C LYS A 115 -9.52 16.03 -1.37
N ASP A 116 -10.81 15.89 -1.16
CA ASP A 116 -11.54 16.24 0.07
C ASP A 116 -11.75 15.04 1.00
N ARG A 117 -11.22 13.86 0.63
CA ARG A 117 -11.43 12.61 1.35
C ARG A 117 -10.16 12.10 2.01
N ASN A 118 -10.30 11.58 3.21
CA ASN A 118 -9.27 10.82 3.90
C ASN A 118 -9.54 9.32 3.68
N LEU A 119 -8.52 8.59 3.26
CA LEU A 119 -8.63 7.20 2.88
C LEU A 119 -7.79 6.29 3.78
N SER A 120 -8.33 5.14 4.14
CA SER A 120 -7.60 4.03 4.76
C SER A 120 -6.89 3.16 3.73
N VAL A 121 -7.49 3.06 2.52
CA VAL A 121 -6.89 2.44 1.33
C VAL A 121 -7.05 3.43 0.19
N ASN A 122 -5.97 3.70 -0.50
CA ASN A 122 -5.91 4.61 -1.64
C ASN A 122 -5.27 3.87 -2.82
N VAL A 123 -6.04 3.64 -3.87
CA VAL A 123 -5.59 2.96 -5.09
C VAL A 123 -5.34 4.01 -6.17
N LEU A 124 -4.13 4.07 -6.68
CA LEU A 124 -3.69 5.12 -7.58
C LEU A 124 -3.03 4.54 -8.82
N PRO A 125 -3.19 5.19 -9.98
CA PRO A 125 -2.47 4.82 -11.19
C PRO A 125 -1.04 5.31 -11.13
N GLY A 126 -0.19 4.63 -11.89
CA GLY A 126 1.09 5.16 -12.31
C GLY A 126 2.25 4.89 -11.37
N LYS A 127 3.34 5.57 -11.70
CA LYS A 127 4.69 5.25 -11.24
C LYS A 127 5.30 6.34 -10.38
N GLN A 128 4.80 7.57 -10.53
CA GLN A 128 5.26 8.72 -9.75
C GLN A 128 4.05 9.47 -9.21
N VAL A 129 3.85 9.40 -7.91
CA VAL A 129 2.72 10.03 -7.23
C VAL A 129 3.15 10.69 -5.93
N GLU A 130 2.56 11.83 -5.64
CA GLU A 130 2.66 12.53 -4.38
C GLU A 130 1.32 12.45 -3.65
N ILE A 131 1.32 11.88 -2.46
CA ILE A 131 0.13 11.57 -1.70
C ILE A 131 0.21 12.32 -0.36
N PRO A 132 -0.59 13.36 -0.14
CA PRO A 132 -0.65 14.01 1.15
C PRO A 132 -1.13 13.03 2.23
N LEU A 133 -0.51 13.08 3.40
CA LEU A 133 -0.96 12.35 4.57
C LEU A 133 -1.70 13.30 5.51
N TYR A 134 -2.74 12.77 6.14
CA TYR A 134 -3.48 13.44 7.18
C TYR A 134 -3.31 12.69 8.50
N LEU A 135 -2.86 13.40 9.52
CA LEU A 135 -2.70 12.90 10.88
C LEU A 135 -3.77 13.54 11.78
N ARG A 136 -4.55 12.71 12.46
CA ARG A 136 -5.42 13.13 13.55
C ARG A 136 -4.82 12.64 14.85
N LEU A 137 -4.14 13.54 15.56
CA LEU A 137 -3.47 13.22 16.81
C LEU A 137 -4.30 13.73 18.00
N SER A 138 -4.41 12.90 19.01
CA SER A 138 -5.05 13.22 20.29
C SER A 138 -4.06 13.61 21.38
N SER A 139 -2.76 13.43 21.11
CA SER A 139 -1.66 13.71 22.03
C SER A 139 -0.50 14.38 21.32
N THR A 140 0.36 15.00 22.09
CA THR A 140 1.69 15.51 21.70
C THR A 140 2.77 14.53 22.08
N GLY A 141 4.00 14.74 21.60
CA GLY A 141 5.16 13.93 21.92
C GLY A 141 5.79 13.29 20.70
N LYS A 142 6.48 12.17 20.91
CA LYS A 142 7.20 11.45 19.84
C LYS A 142 6.31 10.49 19.10
N PHE A 143 6.48 10.46 17.80
CA PHE A 143 5.81 9.57 16.88
C PHE A 143 6.79 9.05 15.84
N ARG A 144 6.42 7.95 15.18
CA ARG A 144 7.17 7.38 14.06
C ARG A 144 6.20 6.94 12.97
N ILE A 145 6.53 7.28 11.71
CA ILE A 145 5.86 6.74 10.54
C ILE A 145 6.81 5.75 9.87
N ALA A 146 6.36 4.52 9.63
CA ALA A 146 7.16 3.48 9.01
C ALA A 146 6.35 2.65 8.02
N ALA A 147 7.03 2.07 7.03
CA ALA A 147 6.44 1.00 6.23
C ALA A 147 6.38 -0.29 7.07
N ILE A 148 5.17 -0.76 7.34
CA ILE A 148 4.95 -2.02 8.07
C ILE A 148 4.76 -3.21 7.14
N LYS A 149 4.51 -2.95 5.85
CA LYS A 149 4.48 -3.94 4.79
C LYS A 149 4.69 -3.24 3.45
N SER A 150 5.50 -3.83 2.61
CA SER A 150 5.68 -3.45 1.21
C SER A 150 5.59 -4.70 0.33
N TYR A 151 5.06 -4.54 -0.88
CA TYR A 151 4.97 -5.62 -1.87
C TYR A 151 5.16 -5.04 -3.26
N GLY A 152 5.87 -5.78 -4.14
CA GLY A 152 6.06 -5.42 -5.53
C GLY A 152 7.07 -4.29 -5.78
N TYR A 153 7.80 -3.84 -4.76
CA TYR A 153 8.85 -2.82 -4.92
C TYR A 153 10.19 -3.48 -5.28
N GLY A 154 10.82 -2.99 -6.35
CA GLY A 154 12.15 -3.40 -6.77
C GLY A 154 13.26 -2.55 -6.13
N LEU A 155 14.51 -2.89 -6.43
CA LEU A 155 15.70 -2.22 -5.86
C LEU A 155 15.81 -0.72 -6.19
N ASN A 156 15.25 -0.30 -7.31
CA ASN A 156 15.31 1.09 -7.78
C ASN A 156 14.09 1.92 -7.35
N ASP A 157 13.06 1.26 -6.82
CA ASP A 157 11.86 1.95 -6.37
C ASP A 157 12.13 2.74 -5.10
N LYS A 158 11.42 3.85 -4.94
CA LYS A 158 11.50 4.69 -3.75
C LYS A 158 10.11 4.97 -3.20
N ALA A 159 10.01 4.88 -1.89
CA ALA A 159 8.87 5.35 -1.12
C ALA A 159 9.40 6.35 -0.06
N GLU A 160 9.37 7.62 -0.39
CA GLU A 160 9.92 8.68 0.46
C GLU A 160 8.81 9.36 1.25
N LEU A 161 9.03 9.56 2.53
CA LEU A 161 8.25 10.46 3.35
C LEU A 161 8.91 11.84 3.33
N LEU A 162 8.20 12.84 2.82
CA LEU A 162 8.60 14.25 2.89
C LEU A 162 7.96 14.88 4.12
N ASP A 163 8.76 15.36 5.04
CA ASP A 163 8.35 16.20 6.15
C ASP A 163 8.40 17.66 5.71
N LYS A 164 7.26 18.30 5.47
CA LYS A 164 7.18 19.69 5.01
C LYS A 164 7.65 20.70 6.06
N GLN A 165 7.66 20.34 7.34
CA GLN A 165 8.10 21.22 8.41
C GLN A 165 9.63 21.34 8.43
N THR A 166 10.34 20.25 8.15
CA THR A 166 11.82 20.21 8.19
C THR A 166 12.45 20.22 6.80
N GLY A 167 11.69 19.90 5.75
CA GLY A 167 12.18 19.67 4.39
C GLY A 167 12.89 18.33 4.21
N GLN A 168 12.97 17.50 5.23
CA GLN A 168 13.64 16.21 5.16
C GLN A 168 12.84 15.20 4.32
N ARG A 169 13.57 14.35 3.61
CA ARG A 169 13.04 13.17 2.89
C ARG A 169 13.64 11.92 3.50
N TRP A 170 12.81 10.91 3.71
CA TRP A 170 13.19 9.65 4.32
C TRP A 170 12.67 8.48 3.51
N ASN A 171 13.56 7.58 3.08
CA ASN A 171 13.14 6.38 2.36
C ASN A 171 12.55 5.35 3.34
N LEU A 172 11.27 5.05 3.17
CA LEU A 172 10.55 4.12 4.05
C LEU A 172 10.82 2.64 3.71
N LEU A 173 11.39 2.35 2.53
CA LEU A 173 11.71 0.97 2.12
C LEU A 173 12.97 0.44 2.80
N ASP A 174 13.78 1.29 3.43
CA ASP A 174 15.01 0.90 4.12
C ASP A 174 14.76 0.22 5.48
N GLY A 175 13.50 -0.01 5.84
CA GLY A 175 13.09 -0.71 7.06
C GLY A 175 13.09 0.15 8.33
N ASN A 176 13.68 1.36 8.29
CA ASN A 176 13.68 2.30 9.40
C ASN A 176 12.56 3.33 9.19
N GLY A 177 11.73 3.54 10.20
CA GLY A 177 10.71 4.58 10.16
C GLY A 177 11.31 5.98 10.36
N TYR A 178 10.53 7.01 10.04
CA TYR A 178 10.85 8.41 10.31
C TYR A 178 10.28 8.82 11.67
N GLU A 179 11.15 9.19 12.59
CA GLU A 179 10.79 9.69 13.91
C GLU A 179 10.60 11.20 13.90
N PHE A 180 9.58 11.68 14.57
CA PHE A 180 9.29 13.11 14.67
C PHE A 180 8.61 13.44 16.01
N GLU A 181 8.79 14.68 16.42
CA GLU A 181 8.15 15.22 17.62
C GLU A 181 7.01 16.16 17.24
N VAL A 182 5.92 16.09 17.97
CA VAL A 182 4.75 16.93 17.81
C VAL A 182 4.53 17.72 19.08
N LYS A 183 4.60 19.05 18.99
CA LYS A 183 4.33 19.98 20.07
C LYS A 183 2.90 20.49 20.07
N ASP A 184 2.32 20.59 18.89
CA ASP A 184 0.91 20.90 18.68
C ASP A 184 0.29 19.91 17.68
N ALA A 185 -0.75 19.20 18.12
CA ALA A 185 -1.44 18.21 17.29
C ALA A 185 -2.05 18.81 16.00
N ALA A 186 -2.40 20.10 16.02
CA ALA A 186 -2.94 20.78 14.85
C ALA A 186 -1.90 20.96 13.73
N GLU A 187 -0.63 21.18 14.08
CA GLU A 187 0.46 21.37 13.11
C GLU A 187 0.81 20.08 12.36
N ALA A 188 0.51 18.93 12.95
CA ALA A 188 0.82 17.64 12.35
C ALA A 188 -0.14 17.24 11.22
N LYS A 189 -1.34 17.83 11.15
CA LYS A 189 -2.44 17.41 10.27
C LYS A 189 -2.03 17.22 8.81
N SER A 190 -1.27 18.15 8.25
CA SER A 190 -0.87 18.15 6.83
C SER A 190 0.65 18.23 6.67
N ARG A 191 1.39 17.80 7.68
CA ARG A 191 2.85 17.91 7.72
C ARG A 191 3.53 17.03 6.70
N PHE A 192 3.00 15.85 6.39
CA PHE A 192 3.68 14.84 5.62
C PHE A 192 3.10 14.64 4.22
N VAL A 193 3.99 14.27 3.29
CA VAL A 193 3.64 13.79 1.95
C VAL A 193 4.41 12.50 1.69
N LEU A 194 3.71 11.47 1.25
CA LEU A 194 4.31 10.26 0.71
C LEU A 194 4.62 10.48 -0.76
N VAL A 195 5.85 10.26 -1.17
CA VAL A 195 6.31 10.38 -2.56
C VAL A 195 6.73 9.00 -3.04
N LEU A 196 6.02 8.46 -4.01
CA LEU A 196 6.32 7.19 -4.62
C LEU A 196 6.94 7.40 -5.99
N ASN A 197 8.12 6.82 -6.20
CA ASN A 197 8.81 6.76 -7.48
C ASN A 197 9.06 5.30 -7.80
N VAL A 198 8.33 4.80 -8.79
CA VAL A 198 8.40 3.44 -9.25
C VAL A 198 9.04 3.41 -10.62
N TYR A 199 10.06 2.63 -10.78
CA TYR A 199 10.77 2.46 -12.03
C TYR A 199 10.32 1.17 -12.70
N ASP A 200 9.98 1.25 -14.00
CA ASP A 200 9.82 0.05 -14.80
C ASP A 200 11.19 -0.60 -14.99
N GLU A 201 11.33 -1.81 -14.55
CA GLU A 201 12.51 -2.60 -14.85
C GLU A 201 12.66 -2.86 -16.37
N THR A 202 11.57 -2.63 -17.13
CA THR A 202 11.53 -2.82 -18.59
C THR A 202 12.03 -1.61 -19.41
N THR A 203 12.20 -0.42 -18.81
CA THR A 203 12.60 0.78 -19.54
C THR A 203 14.10 1.11 -19.43
N GLY A 204 14.88 0.31 -18.74
CA GLY A 204 16.33 0.46 -18.59
C GLY A 204 17.16 -0.14 -19.74
N ILE A 205 16.62 -0.32 -20.95
CA ILE A 205 17.41 -0.68 -22.11
C ILE A 205 17.86 0.62 -22.80
N ASP A 206 19.03 1.09 -22.42
CA ASP A 206 19.80 1.97 -23.30
C ASP A 206 19.94 1.29 -24.66
N GLN A 207 19.30 1.85 -25.70
CA GLN A 207 19.31 1.31 -27.07
C GLN A 207 20.68 1.33 -27.74
N ASN A 208 21.75 1.69 -27.01
CA ASN A 208 23.12 1.78 -27.52
C ASN A 208 24.12 0.82 -26.85
N ALA A 209 23.70 -0.04 -25.92
CA ALA A 209 24.58 -1.11 -25.44
C ALA A 209 24.25 -2.39 -26.23
N SER A 210 25.24 -2.96 -26.89
CA SER A 210 25.16 -4.20 -27.68
C SER A 210 24.39 -5.30 -26.95
N ASN A 211 23.20 -5.57 -27.46
CA ASN A 211 22.16 -6.43 -26.90
C ASN A 211 22.59 -7.89 -26.77
N LYS A 212 23.19 -8.28 -25.65
CA LYS A 212 23.09 -9.67 -25.20
C LYS A 212 22.45 -9.68 -23.81
N LYS A 213 21.17 -10.06 -23.75
CA LYS A 213 20.54 -10.38 -22.47
C LYS A 213 21.34 -11.48 -21.80
N PRO A 214 21.63 -11.37 -20.49
CA PRO A 214 22.21 -12.50 -19.77
C PRO A 214 21.36 -13.76 -19.97
N SER A 215 21.98 -14.83 -20.39
CA SER A 215 21.32 -16.13 -20.55
C SER A 215 22.00 -17.16 -19.69
N VAL A 216 21.23 -18.02 -19.05
CA VAL A 216 21.73 -19.11 -18.23
C VAL A 216 21.41 -20.42 -18.93
N SER A 217 22.44 -21.26 -19.12
CA SER A 217 22.28 -22.60 -19.65
C SER A 217 22.96 -23.60 -18.70
N ILE A 218 22.29 -24.73 -18.45
CA ILE A 218 22.80 -25.81 -17.61
C ILE A 218 22.97 -27.04 -18.47
N ASN A 219 24.19 -27.60 -18.45
CA ASN A 219 24.48 -28.85 -19.13
C ASN A 219 25.24 -29.78 -18.16
N GLY A 220 24.57 -30.81 -17.69
CA GLY A 220 25.08 -31.67 -16.62
C GLY A 220 25.38 -30.87 -15.36
N ASN A 221 26.62 -30.90 -14.90
CA ASN A 221 27.05 -30.16 -13.69
C ASN A 221 27.65 -28.77 -14.00
N THR A 222 27.50 -28.28 -15.23
CA THR A 222 28.05 -26.98 -15.62
C THR A 222 26.93 -25.98 -15.87
N CYS A 223 26.97 -24.86 -15.13
CA CYS A 223 26.14 -23.69 -15.37
C CYS A 223 26.96 -22.66 -16.16
N ARG A 224 26.44 -22.24 -17.30
CA ARG A 224 27.03 -21.20 -18.14
C ARG A 224 26.13 -19.98 -18.16
N ILE A 225 26.71 -18.82 -17.90
CA ILE A 225 26.04 -17.55 -17.93
C ILE A 225 26.70 -16.68 -18.99
N ASP A 226 25.97 -16.34 -20.04
CA ASP A 226 26.45 -15.50 -21.14
C ASP A 226 25.82 -14.09 -21.04
N GLY A 227 26.50 -13.07 -21.57
CA GLY A 227 25.98 -11.70 -21.63
C GLY A 227 26.18 -10.87 -20.36
N LEU A 228 27.05 -11.28 -19.47
CA LEU A 228 27.43 -10.50 -18.29
C LEU A 228 28.22 -9.22 -18.67
N THR A 229 28.05 -8.18 -17.89
CA THR A 229 28.87 -6.95 -17.97
C THR A 229 29.88 -6.92 -16.81
N GLU A 230 30.87 -6.04 -16.89
CA GLU A 230 31.91 -5.91 -15.85
C GLU A 230 31.40 -5.57 -14.44
N LYS A 231 30.15 -5.18 -14.31
CA LYS A 231 29.49 -4.82 -13.03
C LYS A 231 28.42 -5.83 -12.60
N SER A 232 28.40 -7.02 -13.18
CA SER A 232 27.39 -8.02 -12.85
C SER A 232 27.71 -8.71 -11.53
N VAL A 233 26.71 -8.89 -10.68
CA VAL A 233 26.77 -9.71 -9.47
C VAL A 233 25.98 -10.99 -9.74
N ILE A 234 26.55 -12.14 -9.39
CA ILE A 234 25.91 -13.44 -9.51
C ILE A 234 25.79 -14.03 -8.11
N GLU A 235 24.56 -14.32 -7.74
CA GLU A 235 24.24 -15.04 -6.50
C GLU A 235 23.64 -16.39 -6.86
N ILE A 236 24.13 -17.44 -6.23
CA ILE A 236 23.67 -18.82 -6.45
C ILE A 236 23.18 -19.37 -5.11
N PHE A 237 21.93 -19.75 -5.10
CA PHE A 237 21.28 -20.34 -3.94
C PHE A 237 20.98 -21.82 -4.21
N ASP A 238 21.06 -22.65 -3.19
CA ASP A 238 20.56 -24.02 -3.25
C ASP A 238 19.08 -24.07 -2.85
N THR A 239 18.48 -25.25 -2.85
CA THR A 239 17.07 -25.42 -2.49
C THR A 239 16.76 -25.19 -1.01
N ALA A 240 17.78 -24.94 -0.20
CA ALA A 240 17.65 -24.62 1.23
C ALA A 240 17.76 -23.10 1.50
N GLY A 241 18.11 -22.28 0.50
CA GLY A 241 18.19 -20.81 0.56
C GLY A 241 19.60 -20.28 0.69
#